data_dd0c2690162b0f858f9e90dd0074b772
#
_entry.id   dd0c2690162b0f858f9e90dd0074b772
#
_cell.length_a   1.000
_cell.length_b   1.000
_cell.length_c   1.000
_cell.angle_alpha   90.00
_cell.angle_beta   90.00
_cell.angle_gamma   90.00
#
_symmetry.space_group_name_H-M   'P 1'
#
loop_
_entity.id
_entity.type
_entity.pdbx_description
1 polymer ?
#
loop_
_entity_poly.entity_id
_entity_poly.type
_entity_poly.pdbx_seq_one_letter_code
_entity_poly.pdbx_strand_id
1 'polypeptide(L)'
;NEVPGYMFIPDGSGALIRLNNGKLRADPYLAPVYGTDRARQQLMQVQFDQPIRLPVFGMKRGDRAFYAVIEDGDAVAQIEADISGKTNSYNRVYSSYTIVNKEDMTLQAGHLSNTVPLFQAEPFRGNITVRYGFLYGNEAGWEGMAASYRELLIGQGRLTRLEEAPAAPFYLELVGGITKTKFFLGIPYTSLEPLTTFAQAETVLAELGERGIDQVRLRLTG
;
A
#
# COMPACT_ATOMS: atom_id res chain seq x y z
N ASN A 1 -18.11 17.34 19.21
CA ASN A 1 -18.87 16.48 18.32
C ASN A 1 -18.93 15.07 18.91
N GLU A 2 -20.04 14.71 19.54
CA GLU A 2 -20.19 13.46 20.29
C GLU A 2 -20.79 12.31 19.46
N VAL A 3 -20.94 12.49 18.14
CA VAL A 3 -21.48 11.45 17.29
C VAL A 3 -20.42 10.37 17.09
N PRO A 4 -20.68 9.13 17.55
CA PRO A 4 -19.72 8.03 17.44
C PRO A 4 -19.46 7.67 15.99
N GLY A 5 -18.23 7.27 15.72
CA GLY A 5 -17.83 6.84 14.40
C GLY A 5 -16.36 6.46 14.32
N TYR A 6 -15.93 6.09 13.13
CA TYR A 6 -14.56 5.68 12.86
C TYR A 6 -14.19 5.91 11.40
N MET A 7 -12.90 5.97 11.14
CA MET A 7 -12.32 5.82 9.81
C MET A 7 -11.93 4.37 9.60
N PHE A 8 -12.20 3.84 8.40
CA PHE A 8 -11.89 2.48 7.99
C PHE A 8 -10.70 2.50 7.03
N ILE A 9 -9.65 1.72 7.36
CA ILE A 9 -8.42 1.59 6.56
C ILE A 9 -8.04 0.11 6.50
N PRO A 10 -7.83 -0.48 5.32
CA PRO A 10 -7.46 -1.88 5.16
C PRO A 10 -5.94 -2.09 5.30
N ASP A 11 -5.34 -1.68 6.43
CA ASP A 11 -3.96 -1.96 6.77
C ASP A 11 -3.84 -3.32 7.48
N GLY A 12 -2.87 -4.14 7.08
CA GLY A 12 -2.73 -5.48 7.64
C GLY A 12 -4.02 -6.29 7.59
N SER A 13 -4.63 -6.52 8.76
CA SER A 13 -5.94 -7.18 8.93
C SER A 13 -7.13 -6.21 8.90
N GLY A 14 -6.86 -4.92 8.77
CA GLY A 14 -7.82 -3.83 8.78
C GLY A 14 -7.83 -3.05 10.10
N ALA A 15 -7.90 -1.71 10.00
CA ALA A 15 -7.96 -0.81 11.14
C ALA A 15 -9.23 0.03 11.15
N LEU A 16 -9.75 0.25 12.36
CA LEU A 16 -10.82 1.18 12.65
C LEU A 16 -10.29 2.27 13.57
N ILE A 17 -10.05 3.46 13.03
CA ILE A 17 -9.57 4.62 13.79
C ILE A 17 -10.78 5.40 14.29
N ARG A 18 -11.03 5.39 15.60
CA ARG A 18 -12.17 6.08 16.20
C ARG A 18 -12.08 7.59 16.00
N LEU A 19 -13.22 8.21 15.68
CA LEU A 19 -13.32 9.66 15.57
C LEU A 19 -13.03 10.31 16.93
N ASN A 20 -12.27 11.39 16.90
CA ASN A 20 -11.87 12.14 18.09
C ASN A 20 -12.63 13.46 18.19
N ASN A 21 -12.84 13.91 19.40
CA ASN A 21 -13.47 15.20 19.72
C ASN A 21 -12.47 16.32 20.04
N GLY A 22 -11.18 16.12 19.70
CA GLY A 22 -10.11 17.08 19.95
C GLY A 22 -9.35 16.88 21.27
N LYS A 23 -9.75 15.90 22.10
CA LYS A 23 -9.09 15.62 23.39
C LYS A 23 -7.81 14.81 23.26
N LEU A 24 -7.75 13.91 22.28
CA LEU A 24 -6.55 13.15 21.95
C LEU A 24 -5.71 13.91 20.93
N ARG A 25 -4.39 13.78 21.07
CA ARG A 25 -3.41 14.28 20.11
C ARG A 25 -2.58 13.12 19.60
N ALA A 26 -2.75 12.78 18.34
CA ALA A 26 -1.95 11.76 17.67
C ALA A 26 -1.46 12.29 16.33
N ASP A 27 -0.38 11.72 15.85
CA ASP A 27 0.11 12.01 14.51
C ASP A 27 -0.87 11.42 13.46
N PRO A 28 -0.99 12.07 12.31
CA PRO A 28 -1.73 11.51 11.19
C PRO A 28 -1.17 10.15 10.79
N TYR A 29 -2.06 9.22 10.48
CA TYR A 29 -1.71 7.98 9.80
C TYR A 29 -1.50 8.28 8.33
N LEU A 30 -0.43 7.77 7.76
CA LEU A 30 -0.13 7.88 6.34
C LEU A 30 0.57 6.59 5.91
N ALA A 31 0.05 5.90 4.91
CA ALA A 31 0.72 4.75 4.32
C ALA A 31 0.43 4.62 2.82
N PRO A 32 1.40 4.15 2.02
CA PRO A 32 1.21 3.87 0.62
C PRO A 32 0.30 2.65 0.42
N VAL A 33 -0.54 2.72 -0.60
CA VAL A 33 -1.32 1.57 -1.05
C VAL A 33 -0.36 0.50 -1.55
N TYR A 34 -0.60 -0.76 -1.15
CA TYR A 34 0.25 -1.94 -1.37
C TYR A 34 1.61 -1.93 -0.64
N GLY A 35 1.89 -0.90 0.15
CA GLY A 35 3.15 -0.77 0.88
C GLY A 35 4.31 -0.29 0.03
N THR A 36 5.53 -0.50 0.51
CA THR A 36 6.76 -0.11 -0.18
C THR A 36 7.31 -1.25 -1.02
N ASP A 37 7.96 -0.92 -2.13
CA ASP A 37 8.69 -1.87 -2.94
C ASP A 37 9.93 -2.37 -2.17
N ARG A 38 9.95 -3.67 -1.87
CA ARG A 38 11.05 -4.32 -1.13
C ARG A 38 12.34 -4.46 -1.94
N ALA A 39 12.25 -4.36 -3.26
CA ALA A 39 13.40 -4.44 -4.16
C ALA A 39 14.21 -3.13 -4.19
N ARG A 40 13.62 -2.03 -3.76
CA ARG A 40 14.30 -0.73 -3.72
C ARG A 40 15.07 -0.55 -2.42
N GLN A 41 16.35 -0.18 -2.54
CA GLN A 41 17.11 0.33 -1.43
C GLN A 41 16.59 1.72 -1.07
N GLN A 42 15.96 1.85 0.10
CA GLN A 42 15.53 3.14 0.62
C GLN A 42 16.60 3.69 1.56
N LEU A 43 17.05 4.91 1.30
CA LEU A 43 18.04 5.61 2.16
C LEU A 43 17.44 5.98 3.52
N MET A 44 16.13 6.22 3.57
CA MET A 44 15.37 6.36 4.81
C MET A 44 14.21 5.35 4.76
N GLN A 45 14.33 4.29 5.54
CA GLN A 45 13.26 3.32 5.71
C GLN A 45 12.20 3.93 6.63
N VAL A 46 11.13 4.45 6.04
CA VAL A 46 9.87 4.59 6.76
C VAL A 46 9.30 3.18 6.89
N GLN A 47 9.48 2.57 8.05
CA GLN A 47 8.85 1.28 8.31
C GLN A 47 7.38 1.53 8.58
N PHE A 48 6.53 1.00 7.69
CA PHE A 48 5.12 0.85 7.98
C PHE A 48 4.92 -0.52 8.61
N ASP A 49 4.48 -0.54 9.86
CA ASP A 49 4.23 -1.79 10.59
C ASP A 49 3.20 -2.66 9.87
N GLN A 50 2.20 -2.03 9.28
CA GLN A 50 1.14 -2.69 8.52
C GLN A 50 0.90 -1.95 7.20
N PRO A 51 1.22 -2.54 6.04
CA PRO A 51 0.95 -1.92 4.75
C PRO A 51 -0.55 -1.94 4.43
N ILE A 52 -1.03 -0.90 3.75
CA ILE A 52 -2.36 -0.89 3.17
C ILE A 52 -2.45 -1.96 2.09
N ARG A 53 -3.45 -2.83 2.19
CA ARG A 53 -3.60 -4.01 1.33
C ARG A 53 -4.52 -3.78 0.14
N LEU A 54 -5.48 -2.87 0.28
CA LEU A 54 -6.53 -2.64 -0.70
C LEU A 54 -6.70 -1.13 -0.95
N PRO A 55 -6.98 -0.71 -2.19
CA PRO A 55 -7.13 0.68 -2.57
C PRO A 55 -8.52 1.21 -2.18
N VAL A 56 -8.90 1.06 -0.92
CA VAL A 56 -10.21 1.46 -0.40
C VAL A 56 -10.06 2.06 1.00
N PHE A 57 -10.89 3.03 1.31
CA PHE A 57 -10.98 3.63 2.65
C PHE A 57 -12.40 4.12 2.89
N GLY A 58 -12.72 4.50 4.11
CA GLY A 58 -14.05 5.01 4.40
C GLY A 58 -14.17 5.67 5.77
N MET A 59 -15.35 6.20 6.04
CA MET A 59 -15.69 6.78 7.34
C MET A 59 -17.16 6.51 7.68
N LYS A 60 -17.38 6.12 8.91
CA LYS A 60 -18.70 6.05 9.54
C LYS A 60 -18.88 7.19 10.53
N ARG A 61 -20.07 7.79 10.53
CA ARG A 61 -20.50 8.75 11.53
C ARG A 61 -21.98 8.59 11.84
N GLY A 62 -22.29 8.07 13.01
CA GLY A 62 -23.66 7.73 13.38
C GLY A 62 -24.24 6.63 12.50
N ASP A 63 -25.38 6.92 11.88
CA ASP A 63 -26.12 6.05 10.96
C ASP A 63 -25.74 6.23 9.47
N ARG A 64 -24.66 6.95 9.20
CA ARG A 64 -24.19 7.25 7.84
C ARG A 64 -22.73 6.86 7.67
N ALA A 65 -22.40 6.40 6.48
CA ALA A 65 -21.05 6.11 6.11
C ALA A 65 -20.79 6.43 4.65
N PHE A 66 -19.53 6.62 4.30
CA PHE A 66 -19.05 6.57 2.93
C PHE A 66 -17.87 5.61 2.83
N TYR A 67 -17.69 5.05 1.68
CA TYR A 67 -16.45 4.39 1.27
C TYR A 67 -15.96 5.00 -0.03
N ALA A 68 -14.64 4.94 -0.24
CA ALA A 68 -13.99 5.42 -1.44
C ALA A 68 -13.06 4.34 -1.96
N VAL A 69 -13.14 4.04 -3.26
CA VAL A 69 -12.28 3.08 -3.96
C VAL A 69 -11.42 3.85 -4.94
N ILE A 70 -10.11 3.67 -4.85
CA ILE A 70 -9.16 4.22 -5.82
C ILE A 70 -9.15 3.24 -7.00
N GLU A 71 -9.79 3.60 -8.11
CA GLU A 71 -9.93 2.75 -9.30
C GLU A 71 -8.73 2.88 -10.23
N ASP A 72 -8.16 4.09 -10.34
CA ASP A 72 -6.94 4.39 -11.11
C ASP A 72 -5.97 5.20 -10.26
N GLY A 73 -4.69 5.02 -10.50
CA GLY A 73 -3.62 5.71 -9.78
C GLY A 73 -3.29 5.10 -8.41
N ASP A 74 -3.81 3.93 -8.11
CA ASP A 74 -3.59 3.21 -6.85
C ASP A 74 -2.11 2.88 -6.58
N ALA A 75 -1.31 2.64 -7.62
CA ALA A 75 0.13 2.39 -7.52
C ALA A 75 0.95 3.58 -7.01
N VAL A 76 0.42 4.81 -7.12
CA VAL A 76 1.05 6.04 -6.63
C VAL A 76 0.27 6.68 -5.48
N ALA A 77 -0.77 5.99 -5.01
CA ALA A 77 -1.66 6.46 -3.96
C ALA A 77 -1.13 6.17 -2.56
N GLN A 78 -1.49 7.04 -1.65
CA GLN A 78 -1.37 6.88 -0.21
C GLN A 78 -2.73 7.15 0.42
N ILE A 79 -3.03 6.50 1.54
CA ILE A 79 -4.22 6.81 2.34
C ILE A 79 -3.76 7.52 3.60
N GLU A 80 -4.39 8.66 3.86
CA GLU A 80 -4.16 9.48 5.01
C GLU A 80 -5.39 9.50 5.91
N ALA A 81 -5.19 9.33 7.22
CA ALA A 81 -6.22 9.47 8.23
C ALA A 81 -5.72 10.33 9.37
N ASP A 82 -6.51 11.34 9.74
CA ASP A 82 -6.14 12.30 10.76
C ASP A 82 -7.32 12.52 11.72
N ILE A 83 -7.09 12.35 12.99
CA ILE A 83 -8.07 12.64 14.02
C ILE A 83 -7.99 14.11 14.44
N SER A 84 -9.12 14.70 14.77
CA SER A 84 -9.14 16.08 15.26
C SER A 84 -8.31 16.27 16.53
N GLY A 85 -7.60 17.38 16.66
CA GLY A 85 -6.94 17.79 17.91
C GLY A 85 -5.46 18.09 17.84
N LYS A 86 -4.71 17.58 16.86
CA LYS A 86 -3.28 17.91 16.67
C LYS A 86 -3.06 18.81 15.47
N THR A 87 -3.38 18.34 14.28
CA THR A 87 -3.13 19.06 13.02
C THR A 87 -4.26 20.01 12.67
N ASN A 88 -5.48 19.62 12.97
CA ASN A 88 -6.70 20.40 12.68
C ASN A 88 -7.86 20.00 13.60
N SER A 89 -9.03 20.61 13.41
CA SER A 89 -10.24 20.36 14.19
C SER A 89 -11.19 19.34 13.56
N TYR A 90 -10.77 18.65 12.50
CA TYR A 90 -11.59 17.69 11.77
C TYR A 90 -11.00 16.29 11.88
N ASN A 91 -11.91 15.29 11.88
CA ASN A 91 -11.54 13.91 11.57
C ASN A 91 -11.66 13.74 10.05
N ARG A 92 -10.61 13.26 9.39
CA ARG A 92 -10.58 13.15 7.93
C ARG A 92 -9.84 11.90 7.49
N VAL A 93 -10.32 11.29 6.43
CA VAL A 93 -9.66 10.21 5.69
C VAL A 93 -9.77 10.51 4.21
N TYR A 94 -8.68 10.39 3.50
CA TYR A 94 -8.59 10.71 2.08
C TYR A 94 -7.38 10.05 1.44
N SER A 95 -7.35 10.02 0.10
CA SER A 95 -6.20 9.59 -0.67
C SER A 95 -5.36 10.78 -1.11
N SER A 96 -4.04 10.62 -1.09
CA SER A 96 -3.07 11.52 -1.71
C SER A 96 -2.22 10.74 -2.72
N TYR A 97 -1.52 11.44 -3.62
CA TYR A 97 -0.84 10.81 -4.75
C TYR A 97 0.54 11.39 -4.94
N THR A 98 1.54 10.52 -5.04
CA THR A 98 2.91 10.92 -5.34
C THR A 98 3.14 10.89 -6.86
N ILE A 99 3.03 12.03 -7.50
CA ILE A 99 3.18 12.16 -8.96
C ILE A 99 4.65 12.13 -9.39
N VAL A 100 5.54 12.67 -8.56
CA VAL A 100 6.98 12.63 -8.74
C VAL A 100 7.61 12.18 -7.45
N ASN A 101 8.31 11.06 -7.48
CA ASN A 101 9.06 10.60 -6.32
C ASN A 101 10.30 11.47 -6.12
N LYS A 102 10.58 11.77 -4.84
CA LYS A 102 11.79 12.42 -4.37
C LYS A 102 12.50 11.48 -3.40
N GLU A 103 13.80 11.33 -3.56
CA GLU A 103 14.66 10.61 -2.63
C GLU A 103 15.87 11.49 -2.28
N ASP A 104 16.26 11.53 -1.02
CA ASP A 104 17.41 12.31 -0.60
C ASP A 104 18.66 11.43 -0.63
N MET A 105 19.63 11.76 -1.49
CA MET A 105 20.91 11.07 -1.59
C MET A 105 21.95 11.79 -0.75
N THR A 106 22.59 11.08 0.17
CA THR A 106 23.71 11.63 0.94
C THR A 106 25.02 11.36 0.21
N LEU A 107 25.68 12.42 -0.22
CA LEU A 107 27.02 12.38 -0.78
C LEU A 107 28.05 12.55 0.35
N GLN A 108 28.95 11.59 0.49
CA GLN A 108 30.04 11.65 1.46
C GLN A 108 31.38 11.83 0.75
N ALA A 109 32.11 12.85 1.14
CA ALA A 109 33.51 13.09 0.70
C ALA A 109 34.36 13.33 1.94
N GLY A 110 35.06 12.31 2.42
CA GLY A 110 35.81 12.36 3.67
C GLY A 110 34.91 12.63 4.88
N HIS A 111 35.13 13.74 5.57
CA HIS A 111 34.31 14.16 6.71
C HIS A 111 33.11 15.06 6.34
N LEU A 112 32.98 15.41 5.08
CA LEU A 112 31.88 16.24 4.59
C LEU A 112 30.73 15.34 4.12
N SER A 113 29.56 15.62 4.66
CA SER A 113 28.31 14.98 4.23
C SER A 113 27.37 16.05 3.69
N ASN A 114 26.88 15.87 2.47
CA ASN A 114 25.91 16.76 1.85
C ASN A 114 24.75 15.93 1.30
N THR A 115 23.53 16.36 1.55
CA THR A 115 22.32 15.67 1.07
C THR A 115 21.77 16.42 -0.13
N VAL A 116 21.61 15.71 -1.23
CA VAL A 116 21.08 16.22 -2.49
C VAL A 116 19.77 15.53 -2.82
N PRO A 117 18.68 16.28 -3.07
CA PRO A 117 17.42 15.66 -3.49
C PRO A 117 17.52 15.16 -4.92
N LEU A 118 17.14 13.91 -5.11
CA LEU A 118 16.96 13.29 -6.42
C LEU A 118 15.48 13.15 -6.71
N PHE A 119 15.06 13.59 -7.87
CA PHE A 119 13.70 13.45 -8.35
C PHE A 119 13.62 12.38 -9.43
N GLN A 120 12.47 11.70 -9.45
CA GLN A 120 12.12 10.80 -10.53
C GLN A 120 12.17 11.55 -11.87
N ALA A 121 12.80 10.94 -12.90
CA ALA A 121 12.98 11.59 -14.21
C ALA A 121 11.66 11.79 -14.95
N GLU A 122 10.74 10.82 -14.87
CA GLU A 122 9.43 10.87 -15.52
C GLU A 122 8.34 10.90 -14.46
N PRO A 123 7.43 11.89 -14.48
CA PRO A 123 6.29 11.91 -13.58
C PRO A 123 5.33 10.77 -13.90
N PHE A 124 4.49 10.41 -12.93
CA PHE A 124 3.38 9.51 -13.19
C PHE A 124 2.49 10.07 -14.30
N ARG A 125 2.23 9.25 -15.31
CA ARG A 125 1.36 9.57 -16.45
C ARG A 125 0.23 8.55 -16.49
N GLY A 126 -0.86 8.87 -15.86
CA GLY A 126 -2.04 8.00 -15.79
C GLY A 126 -3.23 8.76 -15.26
N ASN A 127 -4.36 8.09 -15.25
CA ASN A 127 -5.56 8.63 -14.63
C ASN A 127 -5.49 8.48 -13.11
N ILE A 128 -6.21 9.35 -12.42
CA ILE A 128 -6.51 9.22 -10.99
C ILE A 128 -8.03 9.25 -10.88
N THR A 129 -8.59 8.13 -10.47
CA THR A 129 -10.05 7.97 -10.35
C THR A 129 -10.38 7.45 -8.98
N VAL A 130 -11.25 8.15 -8.26
CA VAL A 130 -11.76 7.72 -6.96
C VAL A 130 -13.29 7.66 -7.02
N ARG A 131 -13.83 6.47 -6.78
CA ARG A 131 -15.27 6.22 -6.69
C ARG A 131 -15.73 6.30 -5.25
N TYR A 132 -16.73 7.13 -4.99
CA TYR A 132 -17.37 7.21 -3.68
C TYR A 132 -18.72 6.49 -3.68
N GLY A 133 -18.96 5.72 -2.60
CA GLY A 133 -20.27 5.14 -2.30
C GLY A 133 -20.75 5.58 -0.92
N PHE A 134 -22.08 5.69 -0.74
CA PHE A 134 -22.70 6.16 0.49
C PHE A 134 -23.61 5.07 1.05
N LEU A 135 -23.53 4.85 2.37
CA LEU A 135 -24.26 3.84 3.09
C LEU A 135 -25.07 4.47 4.23
N TYR A 136 -26.22 3.88 4.53
CA TYR A 136 -27.16 4.40 5.53
C TYR A 136 -27.70 3.29 6.42
N GLY A 137 -28.10 3.66 7.63
CA GLY A 137 -28.74 2.76 8.57
C GLY A 137 -27.90 1.54 8.92
N ASN A 138 -28.47 0.37 8.79
CA ASN A 138 -27.79 -0.89 9.16
C ASN A 138 -26.58 -1.23 8.29
N GLU A 139 -26.52 -0.71 7.07
CA GLU A 139 -25.40 -0.93 6.16
C GLU A 139 -24.26 0.09 6.38
N ALA A 140 -24.50 1.12 7.18
CA ALA A 140 -23.51 2.16 7.46
C ALA A 140 -22.45 1.69 8.46
N GLY A 141 -21.73 0.61 8.11
CA GLY A 141 -20.66 0.01 8.88
C GLY A 141 -19.50 -0.43 7.99
N TRP A 142 -18.40 -0.86 8.61
CA TRP A 142 -17.26 -1.42 7.87
C TRP A 142 -17.65 -2.68 7.10
N GLU A 143 -18.60 -3.46 7.64
CA GLU A 143 -19.15 -4.66 6.97
C GLU A 143 -19.84 -4.26 5.66
N GLY A 144 -20.67 -3.21 5.68
CA GLY A 144 -21.33 -2.69 4.48
C GLY A 144 -20.33 -2.10 3.47
N MET A 145 -19.29 -1.38 3.94
CA MET A 145 -18.21 -0.89 3.08
C MET A 145 -17.48 -2.06 2.40
N ALA A 146 -17.14 -3.10 3.16
CA ALA A 146 -16.47 -4.30 2.64
C ALA A 146 -17.37 -5.08 1.66
N ALA A 147 -18.66 -5.20 1.97
CA ALA A 147 -19.63 -5.84 1.07
C ALA A 147 -19.74 -5.07 -0.25
N SER A 148 -19.89 -3.75 -0.18
CA SER A 148 -19.95 -2.89 -1.37
C SER A 148 -18.68 -2.98 -2.24
N TYR A 149 -17.51 -3.01 -1.63
CA TYR A 149 -16.25 -3.20 -2.34
C TYR A 149 -16.16 -4.58 -2.99
N ARG A 150 -16.58 -5.64 -2.29
CA ARG A 150 -16.67 -6.99 -2.84
C ARG A 150 -17.60 -7.06 -4.05
N GLU A 151 -18.79 -6.47 -3.97
CA GLU A 151 -19.73 -6.43 -5.09
C GLU A 151 -19.17 -5.70 -6.31
N LEU A 152 -18.43 -4.59 -6.07
CA LEU A 152 -17.71 -3.88 -7.13
C LEU A 152 -16.70 -4.80 -7.83
N LEU A 153 -15.89 -5.54 -7.06
CA LEU A 153 -14.89 -6.46 -7.61
C LEU A 153 -15.52 -7.62 -8.38
N ILE A 154 -16.65 -8.16 -7.89
CA ILE A 154 -17.43 -9.20 -8.59
C ILE A 154 -17.99 -8.64 -9.90
N GLY A 155 -18.60 -7.45 -9.87
CA GLY A 155 -19.14 -6.79 -11.06
C GLY A 155 -18.07 -6.48 -12.13
N GLN A 156 -16.83 -6.26 -11.70
CA GLN A 156 -15.66 -6.08 -12.59
C GLN A 156 -15.03 -7.40 -13.05
N GLY A 157 -15.52 -8.56 -12.61
CA GLY A 157 -14.91 -9.86 -12.87
C GLY A 157 -13.55 -10.10 -12.21
N ARG A 158 -13.16 -9.24 -11.25
CA ARG A 158 -11.89 -9.34 -10.51
C ARG A 158 -11.96 -10.29 -9.32
N LEU A 159 -13.15 -10.63 -8.87
CA LEU A 159 -13.42 -11.56 -7.79
C LEU A 159 -14.52 -12.51 -8.20
N THR A 160 -14.30 -13.81 -7.98
CA THR A 160 -15.30 -14.85 -8.23
C THR A 160 -15.55 -15.64 -6.95
N ARG A 161 -16.76 -16.13 -6.76
CA ARG A 161 -17.07 -17.05 -5.66
C ARG A 161 -16.40 -18.39 -5.92
N LEU A 162 -15.75 -18.95 -4.92
CA LEU A 162 -15.26 -20.32 -4.96
C LEU A 162 -16.46 -21.25 -4.83
N GLU A 163 -16.69 -22.10 -5.83
CA GLU A 163 -17.78 -23.10 -5.81
C GLU A 163 -17.40 -24.33 -5.01
N GLU A 164 -16.11 -24.70 -5.04
CA GLU A 164 -15.53 -25.77 -4.23
C GLU A 164 -14.33 -25.21 -3.47
N ALA A 165 -13.97 -25.84 -2.34
CA ALA A 165 -12.75 -25.48 -1.61
C ALA A 165 -11.55 -26.14 -2.30
N PRO A 166 -10.85 -25.48 -3.22
CA PRO A 166 -9.64 -26.03 -3.81
C PRO A 166 -8.58 -26.20 -2.72
N ALA A 167 -7.58 -27.05 -2.99
CA ALA A 167 -6.41 -27.12 -2.14
C ALA A 167 -5.82 -25.71 -1.96
N ALA A 168 -5.44 -25.36 -0.72
CA ALA A 168 -4.91 -24.04 -0.42
C ALA A 168 -3.64 -23.80 -1.26
N PRO A 169 -3.57 -22.69 -2.02
CA PRO A 169 -2.38 -22.41 -2.80
C PRO A 169 -1.21 -22.01 -1.90
N PHE A 170 -0.03 -22.48 -2.26
CA PHE A 170 1.22 -22.05 -1.64
C PHE A 170 1.68 -20.72 -2.27
N TYR A 171 1.71 -19.67 -1.47
CA TYR A 171 2.18 -18.36 -1.93
C TYR A 171 3.69 -18.24 -1.71
N LEU A 172 4.42 -18.06 -2.80
CA LEU A 172 5.87 -17.89 -2.80
C LEU A 172 6.22 -16.50 -3.35
N GLU A 173 6.98 -15.74 -2.59
CA GLU A 173 7.56 -14.47 -3.06
C GLU A 173 9.06 -14.62 -3.21
N LEU A 174 9.58 -14.38 -4.41
CA LEU A 174 11.00 -14.36 -4.73
C LEU A 174 11.41 -12.95 -5.15
N VAL A 175 12.54 -12.49 -4.66
CA VAL A 175 13.13 -11.21 -5.06
C VAL A 175 14.06 -11.47 -6.25
N GLY A 176 13.68 -11.01 -7.44
CA GLY A 176 14.44 -11.19 -8.68
C GLY A 176 15.68 -10.33 -8.76
N GLY A 177 15.59 -9.10 -8.28
CA GLY A 177 16.73 -8.18 -8.25
C GLY A 177 16.55 -7.06 -7.25
N ILE A 178 17.61 -6.40 -6.92
CA ILE A 178 17.62 -5.21 -6.07
C ILE A 178 18.45 -4.11 -6.71
N THR A 179 18.05 -2.87 -6.52
CA THR A 179 18.86 -1.73 -6.91
C THR A 179 19.80 -1.36 -5.78
N LYS A 180 21.09 -1.17 -6.10
CA LYS A 180 22.10 -0.69 -5.17
C LYS A 180 22.84 0.51 -5.74
N THR A 181 23.15 1.46 -4.87
CA THR A 181 24.07 2.55 -5.21
C THR A 181 25.49 2.01 -5.16
N LYS A 182 26.20 2.09 -6.29
CA LYS A 182 27.64 1.82 -6.40
C LYS A 182 28.39 3.10 -6.72
N PHE A 183 29.68 3.10 -6.49
CA PHE A 183 30.55 4.23 -6.77
C PHE A 183 31.62 3.85 -7.78
N PHE A 184 31.79 4.68 -8.80
CA PHE A 184 32.91 4.59 -9.72
C PHE A 184 33.67 5.92 -9.73
N LEU A 185 34.93 5.92 -9.33
CA LEU A 185 35.74 7.13 -9.13
C LEU A 185 35.08 8.21 -8.27
N GLY A 186 34.35 7.78 -7.23
CA GLY A 186 33.62 8.70 -6.35
C GLY A 186 32.25 9.17 -6.88
N ILE A 187 31.88 8.79 -8.10
CA ILE A 187 30.58 9.14 -8.71
C ILE A 187 29.59 8.01 -8.41
N PRO A 188 28.47 8.30 -7.72
CA PRO A 188 27.44 7.31 -7.45
C PRO A 188 26.66 6.94 -8.72
N TYR A 189 26.37 5.68 -8.89
CA TYR A 189 25.46 5.18 -9.93
C TYR A 189 24.57 4.06 -9.38
N THR A 190 23.39 3.90 -9.95
CA THR A 190 22.47 2.82 -9.60
C THR A 190 22.82 1.57 -10.39
N SER A 191 23.01 0.47 -9.69
CA SER A 191 23.27 -0.86 -10.26
C SER A 191 22.14 -1.79 -9.87
N LEU A 192 21.57 -2.52 -10.84
CA LEU A 192 20.67 -3.63 -10.59
C LEU A 192 21.50 -4.88 -10.29
N GLU A 193 21.26 -5.49 -9.14
CA GLU A 193 21.87 -6.76 -8.74
C GLU A 193 20.84 -7.87 -8.75
N PRO A 194 21.04 -8.92 -9.59
CA PRO A 194 20.15 -10.06 -9.59
C PRO A 194 20.32 -10.86 -8.29
N LEU A 195 19.21 -11.25 -7.66
CA LEU A 195 19.16 -12.16 -6.51
C LEU A 195 18.64 -13.52 -6.91
N THR A 196 17.45 -13.58 -7.50
CA THR A 196 16.86 -14.81 -8.01
C THR A 196 16.61 -14.67 -9.49
N THR A 197 17.34 -15.44 -10.29
CA THR A 197 17.12 -15.49 -11.73
C THR A 197 15.88 -16.31 -12.07
N PHE A 198 15.32 -16.14 -13.26
CA PHE A 198 14.19 -16.96 -13.72
C PHE A 198 14.52 -18.47 -13.71
N ALA A 199 15.74 -18.84 -14.10
CA ALA A 199 16.17 -20.24 -14.06
C ALA A 199 16.20 -20.81 -12.62
N GLN A 200 16.63 -20.00 -11.65
CA GLN A 200 16.58 -20.40 -10.23
C GLN A 200 15.14 -20.50 -9.72
N ALA A 201 14.26 -19.58 -10.12
CA ALA A 201 12.84 -19.64 -9.77
C ALA A 201 12.19 -20.90 -10.36
N GLU A 202 12.52 -21.28 -11.60
CA GLU A 202 12.05 -22.50 -12.23
C GLU A 202 12.53 -23.75 -11.46
N THR A 203 13.81 -23.78 -11.03
CA THR A 203 14.35 -24.87 -10.20
C THR A 203 13.60 -24.98 -8.88
N VAL A 204 13.34 -23.85 -8.21
CA VAL A 204 12.58 -23.85 -6.93
C VAL A 204 11.16 -24.40 -7.14
N LEU A 205 10.48 -23.99 -8.23
CA LEU A 205 9.14 -24.49 -8.53
C LEU A 205 9.14 -25.99 -8.84
N ALA A 206 10.15 -26.49 -9.57
CA ALA A 206 10.30 -27.92 -9.85
C ALA A 206 10.50 -28.74 -8.56
N GLU A 207 11.39 -28.27 -7.66
CA GLU A 207 11.61 -28.93 -6.37
C GLU A 207 10.36 -28.93 -5.47
N LEU A 208 9.56 -27.87 -5.50
CA LEU A 208 8.28 -27.81 -4.78
C LEU A 208 7.30 -28.84 -5.34
N GLY A 209 7.20 -28.96 -6.68
CA GLY A 209 6.38 -29.96 -7.36
C GLY A 209 6.79 -31.40 -6.99
N GLU A 210 8.08 -31.71 -6.95
CA GLU A 210 8.59 -33.01 -6.51
C GLU A 210 8.19 -33.37 -5.06
N ARG A 211 7.93 -32.35 -4.24
CA ARG A 211 7.45 -32.50 -2.86
C ARG A 211 5.91 -32.49 -2.73
N GLY A 212 5.19 -32.51 -3.85
CA GLY A 212 3.73 -32.51 -3.90
C GLY A 212 3.09 -31.14 -3.65
N ILE A 213 3.84 -30.06 -3.81
CA ILE A 213 3.33 -28.69 -3.72
C ILE A 213 3.10 -28.17 -5.14
N ASP A 214 1.96 -28.55 -5.73
CA ASP A 214 1.66 -28.28 -7.14
C ASP A 214 0.92 -26.97 -7.36
N GLN A 215 0.23 -26.45 -6.32
CA GLN A 215 -0.56 -25.22 -6.41
C GLN A 215 0.23 -24.02 -5.91
N VAL A 216 1.27 -23.62 -6.66
CA VAL A 216 2.09 -22.48 -6.28
C VAL A 216 1.59 -21.21 -6.96
N ARG A 217 1.49 -20.13 -6.17
CA ARG A 217 1.26 -18.75 -6.63
C ARG A 217 2.56 -17.98 -6.44
N LEU A 218 3.33 -17.89 -7.52
CA LEU A 218 4.61 -17.18 -7.49
C LEU A 218 4.39 -15.69 -7.71
N ARG A 219 4.99 -14.88 -6.83
CA ARG A 219 5.22 -13.45 -7.02
C ARG A 219 6.73 -13.22 -7.15
N LEU A 220 7.15 -12.70 -8.28
CA LEU A 220 8.53 -12.25 -8.48
C LEU A 220 8.53 -10.72 -8.36
N THR A 221 9.34 -10.21 -7.43
CA THR A 221 9.50 -8.76 -7.16
C THR A 221 10.92 -8.32 -7.48
N GLY A 222 11.11 -7.07 -7.92
CA GLY A 222 12.42 -6.51 -8.23
C GLY A 222 12.47 -5.77 -9.54
#